data_5673e1e54015536be2a60057afcd8bf3
#
_entry.id   5673e1e54015536be2a60057afcd8bf3
#
_cell.length_a   1.000
_cell.length_b   1.000
_cell.length_c   1.000
_cell.angle_alpha   90.00
_cell.angle_beta   90.00
_cell.angle_gamma   90.00
#
_symmetry.space_group_name_H-M   'P 1'
#
loop_
_entity.id
_entity.type
_entity.pdbx_description
1 polymer ?
#
loop_
_entity_poly.entity_id
_entity_poly.type
_entity_poly.pdbx_seq_one_letter_code
_entity_poly.pdbx_strand_id
1 'polypeptide(L)'
;MIEQYGIDISTAQGKIDWDKLARNEHLAFVIIRAAQGTAQDSAFDRNIKEALRTDIPFGLYFASGATTEEGVEAEARFAAEFCEAFHPQFGAWFDMELKKHAALGKRKISTLLRRWLEIVGETGTSAGVYTNRNWLKNLIEPAVFEKQDGARYPLWYAAYPNIEGRTLTDAWKDNRQKLSYPQAAIWQWTSKGRIEGISTNVDMNVCYEDFAALTGEDETPEEYVTVEEAARMLSNLGVRGVIL
;
A
#
# COMPACT_ATOMS: atom_id res chain seq x y z
N MET A 1 -20.98 1.24 5.91
CA MET A 1 -19.70 1.13 5.20
C MET A 1 -19.01 2.49 5.34
N ILE A 2 -17.84 2.51 5.93
CA ILE A 2 -16.99 3.70 6.00
C ILE A 2 -16.33 3.83 4.64
N GLU A 3 -16.43 5.00 3.99
CA GLU A 3 -15.67 5.29 2.76
C GLU A 3 -14.62 6.32 3.12
N GLN A 4 -13.35 5.92 3.02
CA GLN A 4 -12.20 6.78 3.23
C GLN A 4 -11.50 6.98 1.90
N TYR A 5 -11.21 8.22 1.53
CA TYR A 5 -10.54 8.56 0.28
C TYR A 5 -9.05 8.76 0.50
N GLY A 6 -8.24 8.24 -0.40
CA GLY A 6 -6.79 8.33 -0.31
C GLY A 6 -6.11 8.40 -1.66
N ILE A 7 -4.80 8.52 -1.61
CA ILE A 7 -3.92 8.50 -2.78
C ILE A 7 -2.81 7.49 -2.57
N ASP A 8 -2.17 7.05 -3.66
CA ASP A 8 -0.89 6.38 -3.55
C ASP A 8 0.20 7.15 -4.28
N ILE A 9 1.40 7.14 -3.68
CA ILE A 9 2.52 7.98 -4.08
C ILE A 9 3.85 7.23 -4.07
N SER A 10 4.77 7.73 -4.86
CA SER A 10 6.14 7.23 -4.95
C SER A 10 7.08 8.36 -5.38
N THR A 11 8.28 8.03 -5.77
CA THR A 11 9.21 8.97 -6.43
C THR A 11 8.59 9.64 -7.68
N ALA A 12 7.57 9.02 -8.31
CA ALA A 12 6.91 9.53 -9.52
C ALA A 12 6.18 10.86 -9.31
N GLN A 13 5.70 11.15 -8.11
CA GLN A 13 5.01 12.40 -7.77
C GLN A 13 5.97 13.58 -7.57
N GLY A 14 7.29 13.33 -7.52
CA GLY A 14 8.30 14.37 -7.39
C GLY A 14 8.20 15.11 -6.05
N LYS A 15 8.24 16.44 -6.10
CA LYS A 15 8.10 17.28 -4.90
C LYS A 15 6.63 17.46 -4.57
N ILE A 16 6.26 17.11 -3.35
CA ILE A 16 4.90 17.20 -2.79
C ILE A 16 4.86 18.37 -1.78
N ASP A 17 3.81 19.16 -1.82
CA ASP A 17 3.47 20.17 -0.81
C ASP A 17 2.52 19.54 0.22
N TRP A 18 3.10 18.93 1.25
CA TRP A 18 2.37 18.19 2.26
C TRP A 18 1.44 19.04 3.12
N ASP A 19 1.78 20.32 3.32
CA ASP A 19 0.90 21.23 4.04
C ASP A 19 -0.40 21.53 3.27
N LYS A 20 -0.34 21.47 1.92
CA LYS A 20 -1.56 21.53 1.10
C LYS A 20 -2.32 20.22 1.13
N LEU A 21 -1.64 19.09 1.08
CA LEU A 21 -2.30 17.77 1.21
C LEU A 21 -3.06 17.67 2.53
N ALA A 22 -2.43 18.04 3.65
CA ALA A 22 -3.03 17.95 4.98
C ALA A 22 -4.26 18.86 5.17
N ARG A 23 -4.40 19.90 4.36
CA ARG A 23 -5.61 20.77 4.37
C ARG A 23 -6.77 20.22 3.54
N ASN A 24 -6.59 19.12 2.81
CA ASN A 24 -7.65 18.54 2.05
C ASN A 24 -8.57 17.70 2.95
N GLU A 25 -9.76 18.21 3.21
CA GLU A 25 -10.75 17.60 4.12
C GLU A 25 -11.25 16.20 3.69
N HIS A 26 -10.99 15.81 2.44
CA HIS A 26 -11.38 14.50 1.91
C HIS A 26 -10.23 13.50 1.90
N LEU A 27 -8.99 13.93 2.17
CA LEU A 27 -7.85 13.02 2.20
C LEU A 27 -7.75 12.35 3.57
N ALA A 28 -8.08 11.07 3.63
CA ALA A 28 -8.04 10.28 4.85
C ALA A 28 -6.74 9.49 5.01
N PHE A 29 -6.07 9.13 3.91
CA PHE A 29 -4.84 8.33 3.97
C PHE A 29 -3.97 8.48 2.72
N VAL A 30 -2.70 8.07 2.85
CA VAL A 30 -1.77 7.90 1.73
C VAL A 30 -1.17 6.50 1.75
N ILE A 31 -0.96 5.87 0.59
CA ILE A 31 -0.16 4.64 0.48
C ILE A 31 1.17 5.02 -0.17
N ILE A 32 2.27 4.79 0.52
CA ILE A 32 3.62 5.25 0.12
C ILE A 32 4.43 4.08 -0.40
N ARG A 33 5.04 4.21 -1.58
CA ARG A 33 6.01 3.20 -2.03
C ARG A 33 7.21 3.19 -1.12
N ALA A 34 7.41 2.08 -0.41
CA ALA A 34 8.56 1.90 0.43
C ALA A 34 9.76 1.40 -0.37
N ALA A 35 9.54 0.44 -1.30
CA ALA A 35 10.63 -0.17 -2.04
C ALA A 35 10.21 -0.74 -3.41
N GLN A 36 11.23 -1.00 -4.22
CA GLN A 36 11.15 -1.88 -5.39
C GLN A 36 12.19 -2.99 -5.24
N GLY A 37 11.74 -4.24 -5.09
CA GLY A 37 12.60 -5.31 -4.62
C GLY A 37 13.06 -5.03 -3.20
N THR A 38 14.37 -5.11 -2.97
CA THR A 38 15.02 -4.70 -1.71
C THR A 38 15.69 -3.33 -1.81
N ALA A 39 15.36 -2.54 -2.82
CA ALA A 39 15.86 -1.18 -2.97
C ALA A 39 14.79 -0.18 -2.55
N GLN A 40 15.08 0.62 -1.52
CA GLN A 40 14.19 1.66 -1.03
C GLN A 40 13.85 2.68 -2.14
N ASP A 41 12.58 3.15 -2.18
CA ASP A 41 12.17 4.23 -3.07
C ASP A 41 12.91 5.52 -2.69
N SER A 42 13.47 6.21 -3.68
CA SER A 42 14.31 7.40 -3.45
C SER A 42 13.57 8.59 -2.81
N ALA A 43 12.25 8.57 -2.80
CA ALA A 43 11.43 9.58 -2.14
C ALA A 43 10.85 9.09 -0.80
N PHE A 44 11.12 7.84 -0.40
CA PHE A 44 10.50 7.24 0.77
C PHE A 44 10.78 8.04 2.04
N ASP A 45 12.05 8.33 2.37
CA ASP A 45 12.43 9.04 3.60
C ASP A 45 11.71 10.39 3.73
N ARG A 46 11.66 11.13 2.62
CA ARG A 46 10.93 12.40 2.58
C ARG A 46 9.44 12.19 2.79
N ASN A 47 8.84 11.23 2.08
CA ASN A 47 7.40 11.02 2.09
C ASN A 47 6.92 10.52 3.45
N ILE A 48 7.62 9.56 4.06
CA ILE A 48 7.24 9.04 5.38
C ILE A 48 7.41 10.10 6.48
N LYS A 49 8.52 10.86 6.46
CA LYS A 49 8.75 11.96 7.40
C LYS A 49 7.63 13.00 7.34
N GLU A 50 7.20 13.35 6.16
CA GLU A 50 6.15 14.35 5.96
C GLU A 50 4.75 13.80 6.31
N ALA A 51 4.45 12.52 6.03
CA ALA A 51 3.21 11.88 6.45
C ALA A 51 3.09 11.90 7.99
N LEU A 52 4.16 11.51 8.70
CA LEU A 52 4.23 11.57 10.16
C LEU A 52 4.10 13.01 10.69
N ARG A 53 4.80 13.99 10.08
CA ARG A 53 4.73 15.39 10.48
C ARG A 53 3.34 16.00 10.33
N THR A 54 2.61 15.60 9.31
CA THR A 54 1.27 16.12 8.98
C THR A 54 0.13 15.29 9.57
N ASP A 55 0.46 14.23 10.32
CA ASP A 55 -0.50 13.30 10.93
C ASP A 55 -1.49 12.70 9.91
N ILE A 56 -1.00 12.47 8.66
CA ILE A 56 -1.79 11.79 7.64
C ILE A 56 -1.57 10.28 7.79
N PRO A 57 -2.60 9.49 8.11
CA PRO A 57 -2.49 8.04 8.21
C PRO A 57 -1.95 7.44 6.91
N PHE A 58 -1.13 6.39 7.01
CA PHE A 58 -0.49 5.83 5.83
C PHE A 58 -0.48 4.30 5.79
N GLY A 59 -0.38 3.78 4.58
CA GLY A 59 0.00 2.41 4.25
C GLY A 59 1.33 2.41 3.49
N LEU A 60 1.93 1.23 3.36
CA LEU A 60 3.15 1.04 2.58
C LEU A 60 2.92 0.08 1.43
N TYR A 61 3.56 0.30 0.27
CA TYR A 61 3.57 -0.70 -0.77
C TYR A 61 4.98 -1.02 -1.27
N PHE A 62 5.14 -2.27 -1.72
CA PHE A 62 6.40 -2.88 -2.10
C PHE A 62 6.25 -3.48 -3.49
N ALA A 63 6.88 -2.85 -4.48
CA ALA A 63 6.85 -3.33 -5.86
C ALA A 63 7.88 -4.47 -6.03
N SER A 64 7.42 -5.65 -6.39
CA SER A 64 8.28 -6.82 -6.52
C SER A 64 9.16 -6.78 -7.78
N GLY A 65 10.40 -7.23 -7.60
CA GLY A 65 11.32 -7.57 -8.69
C GLY A 65 11.58 -9.07 -8.80
N ALA A 66 11.20 -9.87 -7.80
CA ALA A 66 11.56 -11.27 -7.69
C ALA A 66 10.68 -12.21 -8.53
N THR A 67 11.27 -13.33 -8.96
CA THR A 67 10.59 -14.41 -9.69
C THR A 67 10.81 -15.78 -9.03
N THR A 68 11.56 -15.83 -7.93
CA THR A 68 11.84 -17.04 -7.14
C THR A 68 11.32 -16.89 -5.72
N GLU A 69 11.21 -17.98 -4.99
CA GLU A 69 10.78 -17.98 -3.58
C GLU A 69 11.80 -17.27 -2.70
N GLU A 70 13.07 -17.56 -2.87
CA GLU A 70 14.16 -16.93 -2.12
C GLU A 70 14.19 -15.41 -2.35
N GLY A 71 13.94 -14.98 -3.60
CA GLY A 71 13.87 -13.56 -3.92
C GLY A 71 12.68 -12.87 -3.25
N VAL A 72 11.50 -13.50 -3.28
CA VAL A 72 10.30 -12.97 -2.60
C VAL A 72 10.45 -13.00 -1.09
N GLU A 73 11.09 -14.02 -0.52
CA GLU A 73 11.40 -14.05 0.92
C GLU A 73 12.34 -12.90 1.34
N ALA A 74 13.33 -12.59 0.51
CA ALA A 74 14.20 -11.45 0.78
C ALA A 74 13.44 -10.11 0.72
N GLU A 75 12.57 -9.93 -0.29
CA GLU A 75 11.68 -8.76 -0.39
C GLU A 75 10.69 -8.67 0.78
N ALA A 76 10.14 -9.81 1.23
CA ALA A 76 9.21 -9.87 2.35
C ALA A 76 9.87 -9.52 3.69
N ARG A 77 11.08 -10.05 3.95
CA ARG A 77 11.84 -9.68 5.16
C ARG A 77 12.20 -8.21 5.17
N PHE A 78 12.61 -7.67 4.02
CA PHE A 78 12.87 -6.24 3.87
C PHE A 78 11.60 -5.41 4.13
N ALA A 79 10.43 -5.86 3.65
CA ALA A 79 9.16 -5.20 3.91
C ALA A 79 8.75 -5.29 5.40
N ALA A 80 9.01 -6.44 6.05
CA ALA A 80 8.74 -6.64 7.48
C ALA A 80 9.50 -5.63 8.35
N GLU A 81 10.77 -5.36 8.04
CA GLU A 81 11.57 -4.34 8.74
C GLU A 81 10.92 -2.95 8.69
N PHE A 82 10.34 -2.57 7.54
CA PHE A 82 9.60 -1.30 7.40
C PHE A 82 8.29 -1.32 8.20
N CYS A 83 7.58 -2.44 8.19
CA CYS A 83 6.33 -2.58 8.94
C CYS A 83 6.56 -2.47 10.46
N GLU A 84 7.61 -3.10 10.96
CA GLU A 84 8.01 -3.03 12.37
C GLU A 84 8.51 -1.64 12.77
N ALA A 85 9.16 -0.90 11.85
CA ALA A 85 9.67 0.43 12.12
C ALA A 85 8.59 1.53 12.06
N PHE A 86 7.60 1.40 11.16
CA PHE A 86 6.68 2.49 10.84
C PHE A 86 5.22 2.21 11.18
N HIS A 87 4.85 0.97 11.52
CA HIS A 87 3.48 0.59 11.90
C HIS A 87 2.39 1.17 10.98
N PRO A 88 2.37 0.81 9.66
CA PRO A 88 1.47 1.43 8.70
C PRO A 88 0.00 1.11 9.00
N GLN A 89 -0.80 2.13 9.37
CA GLN A 89 -2.21 1.97 9.76
C GLN A 89 -3.09 1.45 8.62
N PHE A 90 -2.74 1.79 7.37
CA PHE A 90 -3.44 1.31 6.16
C PHE A 90 -2.75 0.10 5.51
N GLY A 91 -2.05 -0.71 6.30
CA GLY A 91 -1.48 -1.99 5.91
C GLY A 91 -0.24 -1.91 5.03
N ALA A 92 0.27 -3.09 4.69
CA ALA A 92 1.40 -3.30 3.79
C ALA A 92 0.95 -4.08 2.55
N TRP A 93 1.29 -3.60 1.37
CA TRP A 93 0.74 -4.06 0.11
C TRP A 93 1.81 -4.58 -0.83
N PHE A 94 1.65 -5.81 -1.30
CA PHE A 94 2.55 -6.43 -2.26
C PHE A 94 2.07 -6.21 -3.70
N ASP A 95 2.89 -5.54 -4.50
CA ASP A 95 2.64 -5.26 -5.92
C ASP A 95 3.55 -6.14 -6.79
N MET A 96 2.98 -7.20 -7.37
CA MET A 96 3.67 -8.15 -8.27
C MET A 96 2.98 -8.18 -9.64
N GLU A 97 3.25 -7.21 -10.52
CA GLU A 97 2.52 -7.10 -11.80
C GLU A 97 3.38 -6.95 -13.07
N LEU A 98 4.71 -7.14 -12.97
CA LEU A 98 5.58 -7.04 -14.13
C LEU A 98 5.35 -8.20 -15.13
N LYS A 99 5.64 -7.96 -16.41
CA LYS A 99 5.52 -8.99 -17.48
C LYS A 99 6.27 -10.29 -17.16
N LYS A 100 7.44 -10.18 -16.52
CA LYS A 100 8.22 -11.37 -16.11
C LYS A 100 7.49 -12.22 -15.06
N HIS A 101 6.69 -11.60 -14.19
CA HIS A 101 5.88 -12.32 -13.21
C HIS A 101 4.74 -13.08 -13.91
N ALA A 102 4.06 -12.46 -14.89
CA ALA A 102 2.99 -13.13 -15.64
C ALA A 102 3.47 -14.41 -16.33
N ALA A 103 4.74 -14.47 -16.74
CA ALA A 103 5.35 -15.65 -17.36
C ALA A 103 5.54 -16.85 -16.41
N LEU A 104 5.46 -16.64 -15.08
CA LEU A 104 5.61 -17.72 -14.08
C LEU A 104 4.40 -18.65 -14.02
N GLY A 105 3.26 -18.19 -14.51
CA GLY A 105 1.99 -18.91 -14.44
C GLY A 105 1.31 -18.82 -13.07
N LYS A 106 0.02 -19.09 -13.09
CA LYS A 106 -0.91 -18.84 -11.98
C LYS A 106 -0.47 -19.46 -10.66
N ARG A 107 -0.09 -20.74 -10.68
CA ARG A 107 0.29 -21.48 -9.47
C ARG A 107 1.54 -20.86 -8.80
N LYS A 108 2.59 -20.58 -9.58
CA LYS A 108 3.84 -20.02 -9.03
C LYS A 108 3.61 -18.61 -8.48
N ILE A 109 2.89 -17.76 -9.21
CA ILE A 109 2.52 -16.42 -8.73
C ILE A 109 1.79 -16.54 -7.39
N SER A 110 0.79 -17.41 -7.29
CA SER A 110 0.00 -17.59 -6.06
C SER A 110 0.85 -18.07 -4.89
N THR A 111 1.81 -18.98 -5.13
CA THR A 111 2.78 -19.39 -4.09
C THR A 111 3.63 -18.21 -3.61
N LEU A 112 4.15 -17.41 -4.53
CA LEU A 112 4.99 -16.25 -4.20
C LEU A 112 4.22 -15.17 -3.42
N LEU A 113 2.99 -14.86 -3.86
CA LEU A 113 2.11 -13.92 -3.14
C LEU A 113 1.84 -14.41 -1.72
N ARG A 114 1.48 -15.68 -1.56
CA ARG A 114 1.22 -16.29 -0.25
C ARG A 114 2.43 -16.19 0.67
N ARG A 115 3.61 -16.49 0.15
CA ARG A 115 4.83 -16.47 0.94
C ARG A 115 5.15 -15.07 1.49
N TRP A 116 4.96 -14.04 0.66
CA TRP A 116 5.14 -12.65 1.09
C TRP A 116 4.12 -12.26 2.17
N LEU A 117 2.84 -12.58 1.95
CA LEU A 117 1.76 -12.28 2.89
C LEU A 117 1.97 -12.91 4.27
N GLU A 118 2.46 -14.16 4.30
CA GLU A 118 2.76 -14.87 5.54
C GLU A 118 3.88 -14.18 6.33
N ILE A 119 5.01 -13.89 5.68
CA ILE A 119 6.18 -13.28 6.34
C ILE A 119 5.83 -11.87 6.87
N VAL A 120 5.22 -11.03 6.05
CA VAL A 120 4.85 -9.68 6.48
C VAL A 120 3.74 -9.70 7.53
N GLY A 121 2.80 -10.64 7.43
CA GLY A 121 1.75 -10.81 8.42
C GLY A 121 2.25 -11.20 9.82
N GLU A 122 3.42 -11.83 9.94
CA GLU A 122 4.07 -12.15 11.22
C GLU A 122 4.43 -10.91 12.05
N THR A 123 4.56 -9.74 11.43
CA THR A 123 4.79 -8.45 12.13
C THR A 123 3.55 -7.89 12.82
N GLY A 124 2.39 -8.51 12.65
CA GLY A 124 1.10 -7.95 13.10
C GLY A 124 0.49 -6.93 12.13
N THR A 125 1.24 -6.47 11.12
CA THR A 125 0.72 -5.56 10.09
C THR A 125 -0.30 -6.27 9.20
N SER A 126 -1.36 -5.57 8.82
CA SER A 126 -2.32 -6.05 7.82
C SER A 126 -1.64 -6.15 6.46
N ALA A 127 -1.23 -7.36 6.06
CA ALA A 127 -0.58 -7.65 4.78
C ALA A 127 -1.62 -7.92 3.70
N GLY A 128 -1.51 -7.27 2.53
CA GLY A 128 -2.45 -7.41 1.42
C GLY A 128 -1.79 -7.46 0.04
N VAL A 129 -2.59 -7.71 -0.98
CA VAL A 129 -2.15 -7.78 -2.38
C VAL A 129 -2.75 -6.63 -3.16
N TYR A 130 -1.89 -5.87 -3.87
CA TYR A 130 -2.32 -4.99 -4.95
C TYR A 130 -2.41 -5.78 -6.25
N THR A 131 -3.52 -5.66 -6.95
CA THR A 131 -3.68 -6.27 -8.27
C THR A 131 -4.83 -5.67 -9.08
N ASN A 132 -4.86 -5.97 -10.37
CA ASN A 132 -5.91 -5.55 -11.29
C ASN A 132 -6.82 -6.71 -11.72
N ARG A 133 -7.91 -6.38 -12.44
CA ARG A 133 -8.91 -7.36 -12.91
C ARG A 133 -8.32 -8.53 -13.67
N ASN A 134 -7.37 -8.28 -14.58
CA ASN A 134 -6.80 -9.33 -15.42
C ASN A 134 -5.99 -10.32 -14.57
N TRP A 135 -5.17 -9.82 -13.68
CA TRP A 135 -4.34 -10.65 -12.81
C TRP A 135 -5.19 -11.46 -11.85
N LEU A 136 -6.15 -10.82 -11.19
CA LEU A 136 -7.05 -11.46 -10.24
C LEU A 136 -7.81 -12.63 -10.88
N LYS A 137 -8.30 -12.44 -12.11
CA LYS A 137 -9.06 -13.47 -12.83
C LYS A 137 -8.17 -14.60 -13.36
N ASN A 138 -7.02 -14.26 -13.94
CA ASN A 138 -6.26 -15.18 -14.79
C ASN A 138 -4.97 -15.69 -14.16
N LEU A 139 -4.37 -14.94 -13.24
CA LEU A 139 -3.01 -15.18 -12.75
C LEU A 139 -2.92 -15.41 -11.23
N ILE A 140 -4.00 -15.22 -10.47
CA ILE A 140 -4.02 -15.42 -9.01
C ILE A 140 -5.08 -16.46 -8.66
N GLU A 141 -4.72 -17.44 -7.85
CA GLU A 141 -5.68 -18.41 -7.30
C GLU A 141 -6.46 -17.76 -6.14
N PRO A 142 -7.80 -17.94 -6.07
CA PRO A 142 -8.61 -17.33 -4.99
C PRO A 142 -8.13 -17.69 -3.58
N ALA A 143 -7.60 -18.89 -3.40
CA ALA A 143 -7.06 -19.37 -2.13
C ALA A 143 -5.89 -18.53 -1.59
N VAL A 144 -5.25 -17.67 -2.40
CA VAL A 144 -4.21 -16.74 -1.92
C VAL A 144 -4.75 -15.82 -0.83
N PHE A 145 -6.02 -15.45 -0.93
CA PHE A 145 -6.65 -14.52 0.02
C PHE A 145 -7.22 -15.18 1.27
N GLU A 146 -7.14 -16.51 1.40
CA GLU A 146 -7.69 -17.24 2.55
C GLU A 146 -6.61 -17.45 3.60
N LYS A 147 -6.86 -17.07 4.86
CA LYS A 147 -6.00 -17.38 6.01
C LYS A 147 -6.40 -18.70 6.64
N GLN A 148 -5.50 -19.29 7.44
CA GLN A 148 -5.74 -20.58 8.11
C GLN A 148 -6.85 -20.50 9.17
N ASP A 149 -7.05 -19.32 9.77
CA ASP A 149 -8.08 -19.02 10.76
C ASP A 149 -9.45 -18.69 10.17
N GLY A 150 -9.59 -18.75 8.84
CA GLY A 150 -10.81 -18.39 8.11
C GLY A 150 -10.95 -16.90 7.81
N ALA A 151 -10.06 -16.06 8.30
CA ALA A 151 -9.97 -14.65 7.88
C ALA A 151 -9.42 -14.52 6.45
N ARG A 152 -9.36 -13.31 5.95
CA ARG A 152 -8.85 -13.05 4.59
C ARG A 152 -7.72 -12.03 4.60
N TYR A 153 -6.77 -12.23 3.69
CA TYR A 153 -5.84 -11.18 3.32
C TYR A 153 -6.59 -10.11 2.50
N PRO A 154 -6.41 -8.82 2.82
CA PRO A 154 -7.08 -7.75 2.11
C PRO A 154 -6.59 -7.61 0.68
N LEU A 155 -7.47 -7.10 -0.18
CA LEU A 155 -7.23 -6.85 -1.59
C LEU A 155 -7.26 -5.36 -1.87
N TRP A 156 -6.20 -4.82 -2.46
CA TRP A 156 -6.17 -3.51 -3.09
C TRP A 156 -6.35 -3.69 -4.60
N TYR A 157 -7.52 -3.31 -5.07
CA TYR A 157 -7.98 -3.63 -6.43
C TYR A 157 -7.91 -2.42 -7.36
N ALA A 158 -7.14 -2.54 -8.45
CA ALA A 158 -7.06 -1.53 -9.49
C ALA A 158 -8.08 -1.81 -10.60
N ALA A 159 -9.02 -0.88 -10.79
CA ALA A 159 -9.96 -0.91 -11.90
C ALA A 159 -10.40 0.52 -12.23
N TYR A 160 -10.02 1.00 -13.41
CA TYR A 160 -10.24 2.37 -13.84
C TYR A 160 -11.52 2.48 -14.67
N PRO A 161 -12.61 2.97 -14.10
CA PRO A 161 -13.82 3.27 -14.85
C PRO A 161 -13.61 4.50 -15.71
N ASN A 162 -14.49 4.67 -16.69
CA ASN A 162 -14.50 5.87 -17.50
C ASN A 162 -15.22 7.02 -16.74
N ILE A 163 -14.60 7.51 -15.69
CA ILE A 163 -15.05 8.66 -14.91
C ILE A 163 -14.30 9.90 -15.41
N GLU A 164 -15.03 10.95 -15.79
CA GLU A 164 -14.43 12.22 -16.22
C GLU A 164 -13.79 13.00 -15.06
N GLY A 165 -14.28 12.78 -13.85
CA GLY A 165 -13.78 13.42 -12.63
C GLY A 165 -12.36 12.96 -12.24
N ARG A 166 -11.64 13.85 -11.56
CA ARG A 166 -10.24 13.64 -11.14
C ARG A 166 -9.96 14.03 -9.70
N THR A 167 -10.99 14.32 -8.92
CA THR A 167 -10.87 14.65 -7.49
C THR A 167 -11.11 13.42 -6.63
N LEU A 168 -10.66 13.44 -5.37
CA LEU A 168 -10.77 12.29 -4.45
C LEU A 168 -12.19 11.72 -4.38
N THR A 169 -13.20 12.58 -4.36
CA THR A 169 -14.60 12.18 -4.17
C THR A 169 -15.32 11.77 -5.46
N ASP A 170 -14.70 11.88 -6.64
CA ASP A 170 -15.37 11.55 -7.90
C ASP A 170 -15.66 10.04 -8.06
N ALA A 171 -14.97 9.18 -7.31
CA ALA A 171 -15.17 7.72 -7.33
C ALA A 171 -16.63 7.31 -7.09
N TRP A 172 -17.35 8.00 -6.20
CA TRP A 172 -18.74 7.67 -5.86
C TRP A 172 -19.73 7.87 -7.02
N LYS A 173 -19.35 8.63 -8.04
CA LYS A 173 -20.17 8.86 -9.25
C LYS A 173 -20.34 7.59 -10.09
N ASP A 174 -19.48 6.58 -9.92
CA ASP A 174 -19.62 5.28 -10.60
C ASP A 174 -19.89 4.13 -9.64
N ASN A 175 -21.14 3.99 -9.24
CA ASN A 175 -21.58 2.90 -8.36
C ASN A 175 -21.38 1.49 -8.97
N ARG A 176 -21.30 1.35 -10.28
CA ARG A 176 -21.15 0.05 -10.94
C ARG A 176 -19.75 -0.52 -10.75
N GLN A 177 -18.73 0.32 -10.78
CA GLN A 177 -17.35 -0.10 -10.58
C GLN A 177 -17.07 -0.39 -9.09
N LYS A 178 -17.63 0.40 -8.20
CA LYS A 178 -17.61 0.18 -6.75
C LYS A 178 -18.13 -1.22 -6.38
N LEU A 179 -19.12 -1.74 -7.11
CA LEU A 179 -19.72 -3.06 -6.92
C LEU A 179 -19.03 -4.15 -7.73
N SER A 180 -18.10 -3.84 -8.65
CA SER A 180 -17.50 -4.83 -9.55
C SER A 180 -16.59 -5.84 -8.83
N TYR A 181 -16.10 -5.49 -7.63
CA TYR A 181 -15.39 -6.41 -6.74
C TYR A 181 -15.69 -6.09 -5.26
N PRO A 182 -16.82 -6.58 -4.72
CA PRO A 182 -17.31 -6.24 -3.38
C PRO A 182 -16.40 -6.71 -2.23
N GLN A 183 -15.36 -7.48 -2.51
CA GLN A 183 -14.40 -7.98 -1.53
C GLN A 183 -13.08 -7.17 -1.52
N ALA A 184 -12.98 -6.09 -2.30
CA ALA A 184 -11.81 -5.22 -2.23
C ALA A 184 -11.87 -4.38 -0.96
N ALA A 185 -10.77 -4.40 -0.19
CA ALA A 185 -10.57 -3.52 0.95
C ALA A 185 -10.30 -2.08 0.47
N ILE A 186 -9.48 -1.95 -0.57
CA ILE A 186 -9.19 -0.68 -1.22
C ILE A 186 -9.42 -0.82 -2.74
N TRP A 187 -10.05 0.19 -3.33
CA TRP A 187 -10.22 0.32 -4.77
C TRP A 187 -9.42 1.51 -5.30
N GLN A 188 -8.41 1.22 -6.14
CA GLN A 188 -7.73 2.24 -6.93
C GLN A 188 -8.53 2.48 -8.22
N TRP A 189 -9.14 3.65 -8.32
CA TRP A 189 -10.12 3.91 -9.36
C TRP A 189 -9.61 4.77 -10.54
N THR A 190 -8.47 5.45 -10.37
CA THR A 190 -7.83 6.23 -11.44
C THR A 190 -6.34 6.41 -11.18
N SER A 191 -5.57 6.50 -12.26
CA SER A 191 -4.16 6.93 -12.25
C SER A 191 -3.98 8.35 -12.81
N LYS A 192 -5.06 9.12 -12.94
CA LYS A 192 -5.06 10.45 -13.55
C LYS A 192 -5.67 11.51 -12.62
N GLY A 193 -5.70 11.22 -11.34
CA GLY A 193 -6.23 12.12 -10.32
C GLY A 193 -5.46 13.43 -10.22
N ARG A 194 -6.10 14.41 -9.60
CA ARG A 194 -5.54 15.71 -9.28
C ARG A 194 -5.88 16.08 -7.86
N ILE A 195 -4.88 16.46 -7.10
CA ILE A 195 -5.02 16.94 -5.73
C ILE A 195 -4.08 18.12 -5.51
N GLU A 196 -4.52 19.09 -4.73
CA GLU A 196 -3.67 20.24 -4.39
C GLU A 196 -2.45 19.76 -3.60
N GLY A 197 -1.28 20.29 -3.92
CA GLY A 197 -0.01 19.84 -3.35
C GLY A 197 0.78 18.88 -4.25
N ILE A 198 0.17 18.24 -5.26
CA ILE A 198 0.84 17.39 -6.24
C ILE A 198 0.64 17.97 -7.65
N SER A 199 1.75 18.24 -8.35
CA SER A 199 1.73 18.85 -9.68
C SER A 199 1.53 17.85 -10.83
N THR A 200 1.78 16.57 -10.58
CA THR A 200 1.63 15.46 -11.54
C THR A 200 0.27 14.78 -11.40
N ASN A 201 0.00 13.77 -12.24
CA ASN A 201 -1.07 12.83 -11.96
C ASN A 201 -0.77 12.04 -10.68
N VAL A 202 -1.82 11.65 -9.97
CA VAL A 202 -1.75 10.81 -8.78
C VAL A 202 -2.83 9.72 -8.86
N ASP A 203 -2.50 8.55 -8.37
CA ASP A 203 -3.43 7.45 -8.22
C ASP A 203 -4.37 7.72 -7.04
N MET A 204 -5.68 7.50 -7.25
CA MET A 204 -6.70 7.78 -6.24
C MET A 204 -7.42 6.52 -5.81
N ASN A 205 -7.69 6.44 -4.53
CA ASN A 205 -8.18 5.26 -3.85
C ASN A 205 -9.42 5.54 -3.00
N VAL A 206 -10.24 4.50 -2.83
CA VAL A 206 -11.32 4.45 -1.83
C VAL A 206 -11.09 3.22 -0.96
N CYS A 207 -11.03 3.40 0.34
CA CYS A 207 -10.97 2.34 1.33
C CYS A 207 -12.38 2.09 1.88
N TYR A 208 -12.77 0.81 1.98
CA TYR A 208 -14.07 0.35 2.47
C TYR A 208 -14.00 -0.38 3.80
N GLU A 209 -12.80 -0.62 4.30
CA GLU A 209 -12.55 -1.34 5.54
C GLU A 209 -11.97 -0.40 6.61
N ASP A 210 -12.25 -0.72 7.85
CA ASP A 210 -11.65 -0.06 9.00
C ASP A 210 -10.33 -0.77 9.34
N PHE A 211 -9.23 -0.26 8.82
CA PHE A 211 -7.93 -0.85 9.07
C PHE A 211 -7.47 -0.70 10.52
N ALA A 212 -7.93 0.30 11.25
CA ALA A 212 -7.65 0.44 12.68
C ALA A 212 -8.27 -0.74 13.47
N ALA A 213 -9.49 -1.14 13.11
CA ALA A 213 -10.14 -2.31 13.71
C ALA A 213 -9.46 -3.64 13.32
N LEU A 214 -8.81 -3.72 12.16
CA LEU A 214 -8.11 -4.93 11.69
C LEU A 214 -6.76 -5.15 12.37
N THR A 215 -6.12 -4.09 12.85
CA THR A 215 -4.83 -4.16 13.57
C THR A 215 -5.00 -4.43 15.07
N GLY A 216 -6.23 -4.48 15.57
CA GLY A 216 -6.53 -4.71 16.99
C GLY A 216 -6.18 -3.50 17.89
N GLU A 217 -5.91 -2.36 17.29
CA GLU A 217 -5.59 -1.13 17.99
C GLU A 217 -6.87 -0.42 18.47
N ASP A 218 -7.51 -0.98 19.50
CA ASP A 218 -8.47 -0.25 20.35
C ASP A 218 -7.71 0.57 21.44
N GLU A 219 -6.38 0.48 21.43
CA GLU A 219 -5.49 1.30 22.26
C GLU A 219 -4.73 2.22 21.31
N THR A 220 -4.93 3.54 21.45
CA THR A 220 -4.03 4.55 20.89
C THR A 220 -2.61 4.13 21.24
N PRO A 221 -1.68 3.92 20.29
CA PRO A 221 -0.30 3.61 20.61
C PRO A 221 0.22 4.73 21.51
N GLU A 222 0.62 4.40 22.73
CA GLU A 222 1.15 5.40 23.67
C GLU A 222 2.47 6.04 23.18
N GLU A 223 3.08 5.49 22.12
CA GLU A 223 4.26 6.08 21.48
C GLU A 223 4.29 5.75 19.98
N TYR A 224 3.93 6.72 19.15
CA TYR A 224 4.42 6.72 17.76
C TYR A 224 5.94 6.79 17.81
N VAL A 225 6.62 5.87 17.11
CA VAL A 225 8.06 5.95 16.90
C VAL A 225 8.36 7.33 16.31
N THR A 226 9.14 8.13 17.01
CA THR A 226 9.51 9.47 16.51
C THR A 226 10.29 9.32 15.20
N VAL A 227 10.29 10.36 14.37
CA VAL A 227 11.07 10.36 13.11
C VAL A 227 12.54 10.01 13.37
N GLU A 228 13.09 10.46 14.53
CA GLU A 228 14.45 10.16 14.96
C GLU A 228 14.65 8.68 15.32
N GLU A 229 13.67 8.06 15.95
CA GLU A 229 13.72 6.62 16.31
C GLU A 229 13.57 5.75 15.07
N ALA A 230 12.63 6.06 14.18
CA ALA A 230 12.48 5.39 12.89
C ALA A 230 13.75 5.52 12.04
N ALA A 231 14.36 6.71 11.99
CA ALA A 231 15.64 6.94 11.31
C ALA A 231 16.79 6.14 11.95
N ARG A 232 16.81 6.00 13.27
CA ARG A 232 17.80 5.19 14.00
C ARG A 232 17.61 3.71 13.72
N MET A 233 16.37 3.22 13.68
CA MET A 233 16.05 1.84 13.31
C MET A 233 16.52 1.51 11.90
N LEU A 234 16.18 2.34 10.91
CA LEU A 234 16.62 2.19 9.52
C LEU A 234 18.15 2.25 9.38
N SER A 235 18.82 3.12 10.13
CA SER A 235 20.30 3.19 10.16
C SER A 235 20.93 1.91 10.70
N ASN A 236 20.33 1.31 11.75
CA ASN A 236 20.79 0.05 12.34
C ASN A 236 20.61 -1.14 11.38
N LEU A 237 19.60 -1.08 10.51
CA LEU A 237 19.33 -2.08 9.46
C LEU A 237 20.25 -1.91 8.23
N GLY A 238 21.22 -0.98 8.27
CA GLY A 238 22.16 -0.74 7.17
C GLY A 238 21.58 0.05 6.00
N VAL A 239 20.40 0.62 6.14
CA VAL A 239 19.82 1.56 5.16
C VAL A 239 20.64 2.84 5.18
N ARG A 240 21.44 3.05 4.12
CA ARG A 240 22.33 4.21 4.00
C ARG A 240 21.54 5.41 3.49
N GLY A 241 21.62 6.53 4.20
CA GLY A 241 21.11 7.82 3.72
C GLY A 241 20.06 8.48 4.59
N VAL A 242 19.75 7.94 5.75
CA VAL A 242 18.89 8.62 6.73
C VAL A 242 19.67 9.79 7.32
N ILE A 243 19.48 10.98 6.76
CA ILE A 243 20.00 12.24 7.32
C ILE A 243 18.91 12.77 8.25
N LEU A 244 19.24 12.84 9.52
CA LEU A 244 18.43 13.49 10.58
C LEU A 244 18.28 14.99 10.32
#